data_a380ad6f7f8b663c60ee06c30922325a
#
_entry.id   a380ad6f7f8b663c60ee06c30922325a
#
_cell.length_a   1.000
_cell.length_b   1.000
_cell.length_c   1.000
_cell.angle_alpha   90.00
_cell.angle_beta   90.00
_cell.angle_gamma   90.00
#
_symmetry.space_group_name_H-M   'P 1'
#
loop_
_entity.id
_entity.type
_entity.pdbx_description
1 polymer ?
#
loop_
_entity_poly.entity_id
_entity_poly.type
_entity_poly.pdbx_seq_one_letter_code
_entity_poly.pdbx_strand_id
1 'polypeptide(L)'
;MLADPAIRAAVDQALLPCGRQLLQTAEGNWVTGFCDPLADALAAEEVGTLAAVDRAVLALVLLHTVAIPRARGRHRHSRWTGEAHTVTLAELASKRRISKAAMRTALRRPRAAGMVAETTTGRYLPGPALERMSEVRSNLLWEDLILVGRPGGQLAAAIRRRRGLEVPAPRGELLEIPTETDRM
;
A
#
# COMPACT_ATOMS: atom_id res chain seq x y z
N MET A 1 22.26 11.24 19.51
CA MET A 1 21.86 12.64 19.27
C MET A 1 20.33 12.79 19.13
N LEU A 2 19.61 12.07 18.30
CA LEU A 2 18.14 12.13 18.21
C LEU A 2 17.41 11.30 19.31
N ALA A 3 18.11 10.76 20.29
CA ALA A 3 17.48 10.11 21.45
C ALA A 3 16.82 11.15 22.38
N ASP A 4 17.35 12.38 22.41
CA ASP A 4 16.82 13.47 23.22
C ASP A 4 15.51 14.03 22.63
N PRO A 5 14.41 14.05 23.40
CA PRO A 5 13.12 14.61 22.95
C PRO A 5 13.17 16.08 22.56
N ALA A 6 13.95 16.89 23.28
CA ALA A 6 14.09 18.32 23.01
C ALA A 6 14.80 18.57 21.68
N ILE A 7 15.85 17.82 21.38
CA ILE A 7 16.55 17.88 20.10
C ILE A 7 15.61 17.45 18.96
N ARG A 8 14.83 16.40 19.16
CA ARG A 8 13.84 15.98 18.14
C ARG A 8 12.81 17.05 17.85
N ALA A 9 12.24 17.65 18.89
CA ALA A 9 11.28 18.74 18.74
C ALA A 9 11.88 19.93 17.99
N ALA A 10 13.11 20.33 18.30
CA ALA A 10 13.79 21.42 17.62
C ALA A 10 14.06 21.09 16.14
N VAL A 11 14.48 19.86 15.83
CA VAL A 11 14.69 19.44 14.44
C VAL A 11 13.37 19.38 13.67
N ASP A 12 12.30 18.85 14.27
CA ASP A 12 10.99 18.78 13.63
C ASP A 12 10.45 20.18 13.34
N GLN A 13 10.55 21.11 14.28
CA GLN A 13 10.21 22.51 14.10
C GLN A 13 11.01 23.17 12.95
N ALA A 14 12.30 22.88 12.83
CA ALA A 14 13.14 23.40 11.74
C ALA A 14 12.77 22.80 10.36
N LEU A 15 12.18 21.64 10.32
CA LEU A 15 11.74 20.96 9.08
C LEU A 15 10.40 21.46 8.56
N LEU A 16 9.49 21.93 9.45
CA LEU A 16 8.13 22.36 9.09
C LEU A 16 8.09 23.43 7.98
N PRO A 17 8.92 24.49 7.99
CA PRO A 17 8.90 25.50 6.92
C PRO A 17 9.24 24.92 5.53
N CYS A 18 9.97 23.79 5.50
CA CYS A 18 10.29 23.07 4.27
C CYS A 18 9.23 22.02 3.91
N GLY A 19 8.10 21.98 4.62
CA GLY A 19 7.05 20.96 4.45
C GLY A 19 7.51 19.55 4.78
N ARG A 20 8.48 19.39 5.68
CA ARG A 20 9.02 18.12 6.12
C ARG A 20 8.75 17.89 7.61
N GLN A 21 8.80 16.61 8.00
CA GLN A 21 8.62 16.16 9.39
C GLN A 21 9.58 15.03 9.71
N LEU A 22 9.89 14.84 10.98
CA LEU A 22 10.60 13.66 11.47
C LEU A 22 9.63 12.50 11.61
N LEU A 23 10.06 11.34 11.12
CA LEU A 23 9.31 10.09 11.21
C LEU A 23 10.21 9.03 11.86
N GLN A 24 9.65 8.23 12.76
CA GLN A 24 10.35 7.10 13.33
C GLN A 24 10.02 5.84 12.54
N THR A 25 11.06 5.14 12.07
CA THR A 25 10.90 3.85 11.40
C THR A 25 10.51 2.75 12.40
N ALA A 26 10.06 1.60 11.91
CA ALA A 26 9.74 0.45 12.74
C ALA A 26 10.95 -0.05 13.56
N GLU A 27 12.18 0.20 13.08
CA GLU A 27 13.44 -0.14 13.72
C GLU A 27 13.90 0.88 14.76
N GLY A 28 13.12 1.96 14.96
CA GLY A 28 13.47 3.03 15.91
C GLY A 28 14.38 4.12 15.34
N ASN A 29 14.80 4.02 14.06
CA ASN A 29 15.59 5.05 13.40
C ASN A 29 14.74 6.27 13.04
N TRP A 30 15.38 7.43 12.92
CA TRP A 30 14.72 8.68 12.52
C TRP A 30 15.05 9.01 11.08
N VAL A 31 14.00 9.30 10.30
CA VAL A 31 14.09 9.71 8.88
C VAL A 31 13.24 10.96 8.66
N THR A 32 13.50 11.68 7.59
CA THR A 32 12.63 12.81 7.20
C THR A 32 11.68 12.37 6.10
N GLY A 33 10.41 12.78 6.19
CA GLY A 33 9.41 12.64 5.15
C GLY A 33 8.75 13.98 4.84
N PHE A 34 7.93 14.03 3.80
CA PHE A 34 7.03 15.17 3.59
C PHE A 34 5.89 15.13 4.62
N CYS A 35 5.48 16.30 5.10
CA CYS A 35 4.23 16.39 5.84
C CYS A 35 3.02 16.11 4.90
N ASP A 36 1.94 15.60 5.46
CA ASP A 36 0.80 15.15 4.65
C ASP A 36 0.20 16.25 3.76
N PRO A 37 0.01 17.52 4.22
CA PRO A 37 -0.51 18.59 3.35
C PRO A 37 0.37 18.88 2.13
N LEU A 38 1.71 18.91 2.31
CA LEU A 38 2.61 19.12 1.18
C LEU A 38 2.61 17.92 0.23
N ALA A 39 2.58 16.71 0.76
CA ALA A 39 2.53 15.50 -0.06
C ALA A 39 1.21 15.43 -0.87
N ASP A 40 0.08 15.93 -0.33
CA ASP A 40 -1.19 16.02 -1.06
C ASP A 40 -1.12 17.08 -2.17
N ALA A 41 -0.55 18.24 -1.88
CA ALA A 41 -0.36 19.30 -2.88
C ALA A 41 0.56 18.84 -4.03
N LEU A 42 1.69 18.18 -3.73
CA LEU A 42 2.58 17.63 -4.76
C LEU A 42 1.88 16.55 -5.61
N ALA A 43 1.05 15.71 -4.98
CA ALA A 43 0.30 14.70 -5.70
C ALA A 43 -0.78 15.29 -6.60
N ALA A 44 -1.46 16.36 -6.17
CA ALA A 44 -2.46 17.08 -6.96
C ALA A 44 -1.84 17.73 -8.21
N GLU A 45 -0.62 18.25 -8.07
CA GLU A 45 0.17 18.83 -9.19
C GLU A 45 0.94 17.77 -10.00
N GLU A 46 0.71 16.49 -9.72
CA GLU A 46 1.41 15.35 -10.33
C GLU A 46 2.95 15.39 -10.21
N VAL A 47 3.49 16.16 -9.26
CA VAL A 47 4.93 16.29 -9.04
C VAL A 47 5.49 15.03 -8.40
N GLY A 48 6.46 14.42 -9.05
CA GLY A 48 7.14 13.21 -8.55
C GLY A 48 6.30 11.95 -8.61
N THR A 49 5.14 11.96 -9.29
CA THR A 49 4.27 10.79 -9.41
C THR A 49 4.87 9.73 -10.33
N LEU A 50 4.59 8.47 -10.02
CA LEU A 50 4.94 7.35 -10.89
C LEU A 50 3.95 7.26 -12.06
N ALA A 51 4.41 6.80 -13.23
CA ALA A 51 3.53 6.44 -14.33
C ALA A 51 2.50 5.36 -13.91
N ALA A 52 1.35 5.32 -14.54
CA ALA A 52 0.26 4.41 -14.17
C ALA A 52 0.70 2.93 -14.10
N VAL A 53 1.53 2.49 -15.04
CA VAL A 53 2.07 1.11 -15.07
C VAL A 53 3.01 0.86 -13.90
N ASP A 54 3.88 1.82 -13.57
CA ASP A 54 4.84 1.72 -12.47
C ASP A 54 4.08 1.69 -11.13
N ARG A 55 3.02 2.52 -10.98
CA ARG A 55 2.12 2.50 -9.81
C ARG A 55 1.42 1.14 -9.66
N ALA A 56 0.91 0.59 -10.77
CA ALA A 56 0.26 -0.71 -10.74
C ALA A 56 1.23 -1.85 -10.32
N VAL A 57 2.46 -1.81 -10.80
CA VAL A 57 3.49 -2.79 -10.43
C VAL A 57 3.92 -2.62 -8.97
N LEU A 58 4.11 -1.38 -8.50
CA LEU A 58 4.37 -1.11 -7.08
C LEU A 58 3.23 -1.65 -6.20
N ALA A 59 1.97 -1.37 -6.57
CA ALA A 59 0.80 -1.88 -5.84
C ALA A 59 0.78 -3.41 -5.80
N LEU A 60 1.17 -4.11 -6.88
CA LEU A 60 1.30 -5.56 -6.90
C LEU A 60 2.37 -6.08 -5.93
N VAL A 61 3.54 -5.44 -5.89
CA VAL A 61 4.60 -5.79 -4.93
C VAL A 61 4.05 -5.63 -3.51
N LEU A 62 3.49 -4.48 -3.17
CA LEU A 62 2.96 -4.19 -1.84
C LEU A 62 1.78 -5.11 -1.46
N LEU A 63 0.94 -5.46 -2.43
CA LEU A 63 -0.15 -6.41 -2.21
C LEU A 63 0.38 -7.78 -1.77
N HIS A 64 1.40 -8.30 -2.46
CA HIS A 64 1.96 -9.61 -2.17
C HIS A 64 2.83 -9.64 -0.92
N THR A 65 3.57 -8.57 -0.67
CA THR A 65 4.55 -8.53 0.44
C THR A 65 3.99 -7.95 1.74
N VAL A 66 2.94 -7.11 1.67
CA VAL A 66 2.36 -6.44 2.84
C VAL A 66 0.89 -6.81 3.06
N ALA A 67 0.01 -6.49 2.09
CA ALA A 67 -1.43 -6.55 2.32
C ALA A 67 -1.94 -7.99 2.51
N ILE A 68 -1.53 -8.93 1.67
CA ILE A 68 -1.93 -10.34 1.80
C ILE A 68 -1.38 -10.97 3.09
N PRO A 69 -0.09 -10.83 3.46
CA PRO A 69 0.41 -11.30 4.74
C PRO A 69 -0.33 -10.72 5.95
N ARG A 70 -0.62 -9.43 5.96
CA ARG A 70 -1.40 -8.78 7.03
C ARG A 70 -2.83 -9.31 7.10
N ALA A 71 -3.50 -9.45 5.96
CA ALA A 71 -4.84 -10.02 5.91
C ALA A 71 -4.92 -11.49 6.39
N ARG A 72 -3.77 -12.17 6.45
CA ARG A 72 -3.62 -13.53 7.02
C ARG A 72 -3.15 -13.52 8.48
N GLY A 73 -3.05 -12.36 9.11
CA GLY A 73 -2.60 -12.22 10.51
C GLY A 73 -1.11 -12.45 10.74
N ARG A 74 -0.31 -12.49 9.67
CA ARG A 74 1.13 -12.82 9.76
C ARG A 74 2.03 -11.65 10.16
N HIS A 75 1.50 -10.40 10.21
CA HIS A 75 2.26 -9.19 10.54
C HIS A 75 1.47 -8.28 11.47
N ARG A 76 1.88 -8.21 12.72
CA ARG A 76 1.22 -7.37 13.73
C ARG A 76 2.02 -6.13 14.14
N HIS A 77 3.33 -6.07 13.86
CA HIS A 77 4.22 -5.13 14.55
C HIS A 77 5.09 -4.21 13.69
N SER A 78 5.09 -4.32 12.35
CA SER A 78 5.84 -3.39 11.50
C SER A 78 4.95 -2.68 10.48
N ARG A 79 5.26 -1.44 10.18
CA ARG A 79 4.60 -0.66 9.12
C ARG A 79 4.78 -1.34 7.76
N TRP A 80 6.01 -1.68 7.45
CA TRP A 80 6.42 -2.38 6.23
C TRP A 80 7.12 -3.67 6.61
N THR A 81 6.86 -4.72 5.88
CA THR A 81 7.39 -6.04 6.21
C THR A 81 8.86 -6.15 5.84
N GLY A 82 9.65 -6.81 6.70
CA GLY A 82 11.01 -7.19 6.39
C GLY A 82 11.09 -8.35 5.37
N GLU A 83 12.24 -8.98 5.24
CA GLU A 83 12.56 -10.00 4.23
C GLU A 83 11.69 -11.27 4.25
N ALA A 84 10.90 -11.49 5.31
CA ALA A 84 10.05 -12.67 5.46
C ALA A 84 8.98 -12.82 4.37
N HIS A 85 8.61 -11.72 3.68
CA HIS A 85 7.58 -11.72 2.63
C HIS A 85 8.08 -11.01 1.38
N THR A 86 8.85 -11.73 0.60
CA THR A 86 9.35 -11.29 -0.69
C THR A 86 8.55 -11.93 -1.83
N VAL A 87 8.54 -11.31 -3.00
CA VAL A 87 7.86 -11.80 -4.19
C VAL A 87 8.84 -11.87 -5.37
N THR A 88 8.72 -12.88 -6.20
CA THR A 88 9.53 -13.02 -7.42
C THR A 88 8.88 -12.34 -8.63
N LEU A 89 9.67 -12.03 -9.64
CA LEU A 89 9.15 -11.53 -10.91
C LEU A 89 8.17 -12.52 -11.57
N ALA A 90 8.40 -13.82 -11.42
CA ALA A 90 7.53 -14.85 -11.93
C ALA A 90 6.16 -14.86 -11.24
N GLU A 91 6.13 -14.72 -9.91
CA GLU A 91 4.89 -14.62 -9.13
C GLU A 91 4.10 -13.35 -9.50
N LEU A 92 4.78 -12.20 -9.69
CA LEU A 92 4.13 -10.96 -10.11
C LEU A 92 3.52 -11.08 -11.51
N ALA A 93 4.19 -11.76 -12.44
CA ALA A 93 3.75 -11.91 -13.82
C ALA A 93 2.69 -13.02 -14.01
N SER A 94 2.65 -14.04 -13.13
CA SER A 94 1.85 -15.26 -13.32
C SER A 94 0.33 -15.04 -13.39
N LYS A 95 -0.18 -13.99 -12.75
CA LYS A 95 -1.63 -13.71 -12.63
C LYS A 95 -2.09 -12.52 -13.46
N ARG A 96 -1.24 -11.94 -14.26
CA ARG A 96 -1.53 -10.73 -15.04
C ARG A 96 -1.06 -10.92 -16.48
N ARG A 97 -1.77 -10.34 -17.43
CA ARG A 97 -1.39 -10.35 -18.87
C ARG A 97 -0.20 -9.42 -19.16
N ILE A 98 0.74 -9.30 -18.22
CA ILE A 98 1.93 -8.45 -18.34
C ILE A 98 3.13 -9.37 -18.50
N SER A 99 3.91 -9.14 -19.55
CA SER A 99 5.13 -9.92 -19.78
C SER A 99 6.18 -9.66 -18.69
N LYS A 100 7.05 -10.65 -18.43
CA LYS A 100 8.17 -10.47 -17.47
C LYS A 100 9.08 -9.29 -17.85
N ALA A 101 9.25 -9.03 -19.14
CA ALA A 101 10.06 -7.91 -19.64
C ALA A 101 9.42 -6.56 -19.27
N ALA A 102 8.13 -6.39 -19.56
CA ALA A 102 7.37 -5.19 -19.19
C ALA A 102 7.34 -4.97 -17.65
N MET A 103 7.16 -6.05 -16.87
CA MET A 103 7.20 -6.00 -15.41
C MET A 103 8.57 -5.53 -14.90
N ARG A 104 9.66 -6.07 -15.47
CA ARG A 104 11.03 -5.65 -15.11
C ARG A 104 11.28 -4.17 -15.45
N THR A 105 10.79 -3.70 -16.59
CA THR A 105 10.89 -2.29 -16.99
C THR A 105 10.13 -1.39 -16.02
N ALA A 106 8.89 -1.74 -15.66
CA ALA A 106 8.07 -0.98 -14.72
C ALA A 106 8.62 -0.97 -13.29
N LEU A 107 9.40 -1.96 -12.87
CA LEU A 107 10.07 -1.99 -11.56
C LEU A 107 11.28 -1.03 -11.47
N ARG A 108 11.81 -0.54 -12.60
CA ARG A 108 13.03 0.29 -12.59
C ARG A 108 12.83 1.60 -11.82
N ARG A 109 11.74 2.34 -12.08
CA ARG A 109 11.46 3.61 -11.39
C ARG A 109 11.15 3.43 -9.90
N PRO A 110 10.24 2.54 -9.47
CA PRO A 110 10.02 2.26 -8.06
C PRO A 110 11.30 1.84 -7.31
N ARG A 111 12.18 1.08 -7.95
CA ARG A 111 13.49 0.71 -7.37
C ARG A 111 14.42 1.92 -7.26
N ALA A 112 14.57 2.69 -8.33
CA ALA A 112 15.39 3.90 -8.31
C ALA A 112 14.91 4.93 -7.28
N ALA A 113 13.59 5.00 -7.05
CA ALA A 113 12.98 5.83 -6.01
C ALA A 113 13.06 5.21 -4.60
N GLY A 114 13.64 4.03 -4.43
CA GLY A 114 13.75 3.34 -3.15
C GLY A 114 12.42 2.82 -2.58
N MET A 115 11.34 2.80 -3.36
CA MET A 115 10.03 2.28 -2.95
C MET A 115 9.97 0.75 -2.99
N VAL A 116 10.80 0.12 -3.81
CA VAL A 116 10.99 -1.32 -3.91
C VAL A 116 12.46 -1.63 -3.77
N ALA A 117 12.80 -2.59 -2.91
CA ALA A 117 14.12 -3.18 -2.81
C ALA A 117 14.16 -4.55 -3.50
N GLU A 118 15.35 -4.98 -3.89
CA GLU A 118 15.61 -6.32 -4.44
C GLU A 118 16.64 -7.02 -3.58
N THR A 119 16.34 -8.24 -3.17
CA THR A 119 17.26 -9.07 -2.41
C THR A 119 18.39 -9.60 -3.30
N THR A 120 19.44 -10.13 -2.71
CA THR A 120 20.54 -10.82 -3.42
C THR A 120 20.07 -12.03 -4.24
N THR A 121 18.91 -12.60 -3.88
CA THR A 121 18.27 -13.71 -4.59
C THR A 121 17.31 -13.29 -5.70
N GLY A 122 17.24 -11.99 -6.03
CA GLY A 122 16.37 -11.45 -7.08
C GLY A 122 14.89 -11.42 -6.73
N ARG A 123 14.56 -11.36 -5.43
CA ARG A 123 13.19 -11.21 -4.92
C ARG A 123 12.93 -9.76 -4.55
N TYR A 124 11.70 -9.32 -4.68
CA TYR A 124 11.28 -7.93 -4.42
C TYR A 124 10.55 -7.81 -3.09
N LEU A 125 10.80 -6.71 -2.39
CA LEU A 125 10.19 -6.35 -1.11
C LEU A 125 9.98 -4.83 -1.04
N PRO A 126 9.20 -4.32 -0.06
CA PRO A 126 9.06 -2.89 0.18
C PRO A 126 10.41 -2.24 0.44
N GLY A 127 10.66 -1.11 -0.21
CA GLY A 127 11.90 -0.38 -0.07
C GLY A 127 11.87 0.68 1.04
N PRO A 128 13.04 1.20 1.46
CA PRO A 128 13.17 2.10 2.60
C PRO A 128 12.50 3.48 2.39
N ALA A 129 12.21 3.88 1.16
CA ALA A 129 11.50 5.14 0.91
C ALA A 129 10.06 5.12 1.46
N LEU A 130 9.46 3.94 1.61
CA LEU A 130 8.11 3.79 2.18
C LEU A 130 8.07 4.12 3.69
N GLU A 131 9.19 4.02 4.40
CA GLU A 131 9.31 4.43 5.80
C GLU A 131 9.22 5.97 5.99
N ARG A 132 9.30 6.73 4.88
CA ARG A 132 9.20 8.19 4.88
C ARG A 132 7.77 8.71 4.76
N MET A 133 6.79 7.83 4.80
CA MET A 133 5.37 8.20 4.88
C MET A 133 4.92 8.29 6.33
N SER A 134 3.99 9.20 6.62
CA SER A 134 3.33 9.27 7.92
C SER A 134 2.60 7.95 8.22
N GLU A 135 2.34 7.71 9.50
CA GLU A 135 1.58 6.53 9.90
C GLU A 135 0.17 6.52 9.32
N VAL A 136 -0.46 7.68 9.26
CA VAL A 136 -1.80 7.86 8.68
C VAL A 136 -1.80 7.43 7.21
N ARG A 137 -0.87 7.94 6.41
CA ARG A 137 -0.75 7.57 4.99
C ARG A 137 -0.39 6.12 4.77
N SER A 138 0.52 5.60 5.58
CA SER A 138 0.88 4.18 5.53
C SER A 138 -0.34 3.29 5.79
N ASN A 139 -1.16 3.64 6.79
CA ASN A 139 -2.37 2.91 7.12
C ASN A 139 -3.43 3.01 6.00
N LEU A 140 -3.65 4.18 5.44
CA LEU A 140 -4.57 4.36 4.31
C LEU A 140 -4.15 3.53 3.10
N LEU A 141 -2.86 3.58 2.74
CA LEU A 141 -2.34 2.85 1.58
C LEU A 141 -2.54 1.34 1.70
N TRP A 142 -2.16 0.72 2.82
CA TRP A 142 -2.30 -0.73 2.92
C TRP A 142 -3.74 -1.18 3.12
N GLU A 143 -4.63 -0.33 3.66
CA GLU A 143 -6.06 -0.60 3.67
C GLU A 143 -6.65 -0.62 2.25
N ASP A 144 -6.29 0.35 1.40
CA ASP A 144 -6.68 0.36 0.00
C ASP A 144 -6.18 -0.89 -0.73
N LEU A 145 -4.95 -1.31 -0.45
CA LEU A 145 -4.40 -2.56 -0.99
C LEU A 145 -5.19 -3.79 -0.55
N ILE A 146 -5.68 -3.83 0.69
CA ILE A 146 -6.54 -4.92 1.18
C ILE A 146 -7.89 -4.90 0.48
N LEU A 147 -8.51 -3.72 0.33
CA LEU A 147 -9.79 -3.57 -0.37
C LEU A 147 -9.72 -4.06 -1.82
N VAL A 148 -8.60 -3.82 -2.50
CA VAL A 148 -8.36 -4.27 -3.88
C VAL A 148 -7.96 -5.75 -3.93
N GLY A 149 -7.10 -6.20 -3.02
CA GLY A 149 -6.49 -7.53 -3.08
C GLY A 149 -7.36 -8.66 -2.55
N ARG A 150 -8.23 -8.38 -1.57
CA ARG A 150 -9.17 -9.33 -0.96
C ARG A 150 -10.52 -8.68 -0.64
N PRO A 151 -11.25 -8.22 -1.63
CA PRO A 151 -12.49 -7.46 -1.43
C PRO A 151 -13.56 -8.22 -0.60
N GLY A 152 -13.63 -9.54 -0.69
CA GLY A 152 -14.56 -10.39 0.08
C GLY A 152 -14.05 -10.82 1.46
N GLY A 153 -12.89 -10.35 1.92
CA GLY A 153 -12.33 -10.76 3.22
C GLY A 153 -12.97 -10.04 4.40
N GLN A 154 -12.95 -10.67 5.59
CA GLN A 154 -13.47 -10.07 6.83
C GLN A 154 -12.83 -8.72 7.16
N LEU A 155 -11.51 -8.60 6.93
CA LEU A 155 -10.78 -7.35 7.16
C LEU A 155 -11.21 -6.25 6.18
N ALA A 156 -11.43 -6.59 4.91
CA ALA A 156 -11.97 -5.64 3.93
C ALA A 156 -13.38 -5.17 4.32
N ALA A 157 -14.24 -6.06 4.81
CA ALA A 157 -15.55 -5.69 5.32
C ALA A 157 -15.47 -4.75 6.54
N ALA A 158 -14.53 -5.00 7.47
CA ALA A 158 -14.28 -4.14 8.62
C ALA A 158 -13.79 -2.75 8.20
N ILE A 159 -12.85 -2.68 7.24
CA ILE A 159 -12.34 -1.42 6.68
C ILE A 159 -13.47 -0.62 6.01
N ARG A 160 -14.33 -1.27 5.19
CA ARG A 160 -15.47 -0.60 4.55
C ARG A 160 -16.42 0.00 5.57
N ARG A 161 -16.81 -0.77 6.60
CA ARG A 161 -17.70 -0.26 7.67
C ARG A 161 -17.07 0.94 8.37
N ARG A 162 -15.79 0.88 8.73
CA ARG A 162 -15.12 2.00 9.39
C ARG A 162 -15.02 3.24 8.52
N ARG A 163 -14.86 3.09 7.19
CA ARG A 163 -14.79 4.20 6.23
C ARG A 163 -16.15 4.66 5.73
N GLY A 164 -17.26 4.08 6.19
CA GLY A 164 -18.60 4.39 5.70
C GLY A 164 -18.82 4.01 4.23
N LEU A 165 -18.01 3.11 3.69
CA LEU A 165 -18.16 2.57 2.36
C LEU A 165 -19.18 1.43 2.42
N GLU A 166 -20.47 1.74 2.44
CA GLU A 166 -21.51 0.72 2.35
C GLU A 166 -21.37 -0.02 1.02
N VAL A 167 -21.23 -1.35 1.10
CA VAL A 167 -21.49 -2.21 -0.05
C VAL A 167 -23.01 -2.22 -0.21
N PRO A 168 -23.55 -1.74 -1.35
CA PRO A 168 -24.97 -1.99 -1.60
C PRO A 168 -25.20 -3.49 -1.48
N ALA A 169 -26.14 -3.88 -0.62
CA ALA A 169 -26.55 -5.26 -0.50
C ALA A 169 -26.80 -5.79 -1.91
N PRO A 170 -26.34 -7.02 -2.25
CA PRO A 170 -26.73 -7.61 -3.51
C PRO A 170 -28.25 -7.52 -3.56
N ARG A 171 -28.79 -6.76 -4.50
CA ARG A 171 -30.21 -6.78 -4.79
C ARG A 171 -30.54 -8.23 -5.09
N GLY A 172 -31.15 -8.90 -4.10
CA GLY A 172 -31.79 -10.16 -4.31
C GLY A 172 -32.91 -9.91 -5.32
N GLU A 173 -32.57 -10.05 -6.58
CA GLU A 173 -33.54 -10.23 -7.63
C GLU A 173 -34.09 -11.65 -7.39
N LEU A 174 -35.07 -11.72 -6.49
CA LEU A 174 -36.02 -12.81 -6.47
C LEU A 174 -36.69 -12.76 -7.85
N LEU A 175 -36.12 -13.51 -8.81
CA LEU A 175 -36.86 -13.96 -9.96
C LEU A 175 -37.97 -14.85 -9.40
N GLU A 176 -39.14 -14.24 -9.13
CA GLU A 176 -40.39 -14.97 -9.03
C GLU A 176 -40.62 -15.63 -10.39
N ILE A 177 -40.30 -16.90 -10.46
CA ILE A 177 -40.71 -17.77 -11.55
C ILE A 177 -42.24 -17.91 -11.43
N PRO A 178 -43.02 -17.38 -12.37
CA PRO A 178 -44.45 -17.64 -12.37
C PRO A 178 -44.67 -19.15 -12.54
N THR A 179 -45.14 -19.82 -11.53
CA THR A 179 -45.68 -21.18 -11.67
C THR A 179 -46.94 -21.11 -12.50
N GLU A 180 -46.78 -21.40 -13.78
CA GLU A 180 -47.90 -21.65 -14.70
C GLU A 180 -48.50 -23.02 -14.37
N THR A 181 -49.48 -22.99 -13.45
CA THR A 181 -50.35 -24.15 -13.23
C THR A 181 -51.76 -23.58 -13.11
N ASP A 182 -52.46 -23.56 -14.21
CA ASP A 182 -53.86 -23.98 -14.32
C ASP A 182 -54.42 -23.69 -15.70
N ARG A 183 -54.48 -24.67 -16.54
CA ARG A 183 -55.45 -24.80 -17.61
C ARG A 183 -55.78 -26.28 -17.80
N MET A 184 -56.80 -26.70 -17.15
CA MET A 184 -57.73 -27.67 -17.68
C MET A 184 -59.07 -27.03 -17.89
#